data_0801bf7340788d3974d321d74503a54b
#
_entry.id   0801bf7340788d3974d321d74503a54b
#
_cell.length_a   1.000
_cell.length_b   1.000
_cell.length_c   1.000
_cell.angle_alpha   90.00
_cell.angle_beta   90.00
_cell.angle_gamma   90.00
#
_symmetry.space_group_name_H-M   'P 1'
#
loop_
_entity.id
_entity.type
_entity.pdbx_description
1 polymer ?
#
loop_
_entity_poly.entity_id
_entity_poly.type
_entity_poly.pdbx_seq_one_letter_code
_entity_poly.pdbx_strand_id
1 'polypeptide(L)'
;YKRKEEMKRLLQQESDRLKQENKLLKQAEELSVLREKAGMLREELLRKMEVFKKLPSLDNDTEEDKNNNRQISLTDNEWREIRIILDSNYDHFTTRLKQEFPALSVADINFCCLITINVSLHDMSNIYCISRNSVSKKKLRMKEKLGITSDEGISLDEYLQKY
;
A
#
# COMPACT_ATOMS: atom_id res chain seq x y z
N TYR A 1 -34.31 -25.41 -43.35
CA TYR A 1 -33.56 -26.30 -42.42
C TYR A 1 -32.24 -25.67 -42.02
N LYS A 2 -31.36 -25.30 -42.91
CA LYS A 2 -30.02 -24.72 -42.62
C LYS A 2 -30.04 -23.48 -41.74
N ARG A 3 -30.96 -22.51 -41.98
CA ARG A 3 -31.09 -21.30 -41.15
C ARG A 3 -31.50 -21.58 -39.70
N LYS A 4 -32.30 -22.62 -39.45
CA LYS A 4 -32.71 -23.02 -38.10
C LYS A 4 -31.57 -23.63 -37.30
N GLU A 5 -30.71 -24.41 -37.93
CA GLU A 5 -29.51 -24.98 -37.30
C GLU A 5 -28.48 -23.91 -37.00
N GLU A 6 -28.28 -22.99 -37.92
CA GLU A 6 -27.33 -21.87 -37.73
C GLU A 6 -27.77 -20.97 -36.58
N MET A 7 -29.05 -20.64 -36.49
CA MET A 7 -29.63 -19.90 -35.37
C MET A 7 -29.43 -20.65 -34.04
N LYS A 8 -29.61 -21.95 -33.99
CA LYS A 8 -29.40 -22.79 -32.80
C LYS A 8 -27.94 -22.80 -32.35
N ARG A 9 -27.02 -22.85 -33.31
CA ARG A 9 -25.56 -22.76 -33.01
C ARG A 9 -25.18 -21.41 -32.42
N LEU A 10 -25.70 -20.30 -32.98
CA LEU A 10 -25.44 -18.96 -32.48
C LEU A 10 -25.99 -18.77 -31.06
N LEU A 11 -27.19 -19.24 -30.80
CA LEU A 11 -27.78 -19.20 -29.45
C LEU A 11 -26.99 -20.05 -28.45
N GLN A 12 -26.47 -21.20 -28.86
CA GLN A 12 -25.63 -22.02 -27.99
C GLN A 12 -24.29 -21.33 -27.69
N GLN A 13 -23.64 -20.75 -28.69
CA GLN A 13 -22.40 -20.01 -28.50
C GLN A 13 -22.59 -18.83 -27.55
N GLU A 14 -23.70 -18.07 -27.70
CA GLU A 14 -24.01 -16.95 -26.84
C GLU A 14 -24.26 -17.41 -25.39
N SER A 15 -25.00 -18.52 -25.22
CA SER A 15 -25.23 -19.12 -23.90
C SER A 15 -23.92 -19.54 -23.22
N ASP A 16 -23.02 -20.18 -23.97
CA ASP A 16 -21.74 -20.65 -23.45
C ASP A 16 -20.80 -19.46 -23.11
N ARG A 17 -20.81 -18.40 -23.92
CA ARG A 17 -20.10 -17.14 -23.65
C ARG A 17 -20.59 -16.50 -22.35
N LEU A 18 -21.89 -16.38 -22.17
CA LEU A 18 -22.50 -15.82 -20.95
C LEU A 18 -22.16 -16.65 -19.70
N LYS A 19 -22.15 -17.98 -19.81
CA LYS A 19 -21.75 -18.86 -18.71
C LYS A 19 -20.29 -18.64 -18.33
N GLN A 20 -19.41 -18.49 -19.33
CA GLN A 20 -17.99 -18.25 -19.10
C GLN A 20 -17.74 -16.88 -18.48
N GLU A 21 -18.43 -15.85 -18.95
CA GLU A 21 -18.37 -14.50 -18.39
C GLU A 21 -18.83 -14.47 -16.94
N ASN A 22 -19.96 -15.10 -16.62
CA ASN A 22 -20.46 -15.22 -15.25
C ASN A 22 -19.48 -15.96 -14.33
N LYS A 23 -18.83 -17.00 -14.84
CA LYS A 23 -17.78 -17.73 -14.08
C LYS A 23 -16.58 -16.84 -13.78
N LEU A 24 -16.14 -16.03 -14.73
CA LEU A 24 -15.02 -15.09 -14.56
C LEU A 24 -15.38 -13.99 -13.56
N LEU A 25 -16.58 -13.44 -13.64
CA LEU A 25 -17.07 -12.44 -12.68
C LEU A 25 -17.07 -13.00 -11.25
N LYS A 26 -17.60 -14.21 -11.06
CA LYS A 26 -17.59 -14.86 -9.74
C LYS A 26 -16.19 -15.10 -9.21
N GLN A 27 -15.26 -15.53 -10.05
CA GLN A 27 -13.85 -15.70 -9.66
C GLN A 27 -13.19 -14.36 -9.30
N ALA A 28 -13.51 -13.27 -10.02
CA ALA A 28 -13.02 -11.94 -9.73
C ALA A 28 -13.52 -11.43 -8.35
N GLU A 29 -14.80 -11.66 -8.03
CA GLU A 29 -15.37 -11.34 -6.72
C GLU A 29 -14.70 -12.14 -5.58
N GLU A 30 -14.50 -13.45 -5.76
CA GLU A 30 -13.81 -14.31 -4.78
C GLU A 30 -12.37 -13.84 -4.56
N LEU A 31 -11.64 -13.47 -5.62
CA LEU A 31 -10.28 -12.91 -5.52
C LEU A 31 -10.28 -11.57 -4.78
N SER A 32 -11.25 -10.71 -5.02
CA SER A 32 -11.38 -9.42 -4.32
C SER A 32 -11.54 -9.62 -2.81
N VAL A 33 -12.43 -10.54 -2.39
CA VAL A 33 -12.64 -10.87 -0.98
C VAL A 33 -11.40 -11.47 -0.34
N LEU A 34 -10.68 -12.34 -1.05
CA LEU A 34 -9.43 -12.93 -0.55
C LEU A 34 -8.32 -11.88 -0.38
N ARG A 35 -8.22 -10.92 -1.29
CA ARG A 35 -7.26 -9.80 -1.18
C ARG A 35 -7.57 -8.93 0.03
N GLU A 36 -8.83 -8.62 0.27
CA GLU A 36 -9.25 -7.84 1.42
C GLU A 36 -8.91 -8.54 2.73
N LYS A 37 -9.22 -9.84 2.84
CA LYS A 37 -8.85 -10.65 4.01
C LYS A 37 -7.34 -10.74 4.21
N ALA A 38 -6.57 -10.90 3.15
CA ALA A 38 -5.11 -10.90 3.22
C ALA A 38 -4.56 -9.55 3.69
N GLY A 39 -5.17 -8.43 3.25
CA GLY A 39 -4.84 -7.09 3.73
C GLY A 39 -5.06 -6.93 5.23
N MET A 40 -6.23 -7.34 5.74
CA MET A 40 -6.53 -7.30 7.18
C MET A 40 -5.55 -8.12 8.01
N LEU A 41 -5.21 -9.34 7.56
CA LEU A 41 -4.23 -10.19 8.23
C LEU A 41 -2.82 -9.56 8.25
N ARG A 42 -2.40 -8.93 7.16
CA ARG A 42 -1.13 -8.20 7.10
C ARG A 42 -1.08 -7.08 8.13
N GLU A 43 -2.11 -6.25 8.19
CA GLU A 43 -2.20 -5.15 9.15
C GLU A 43 -2.15 -5.67 10.59
N GLU A 44 -2.84 -6.77 10.89
CA GLU A 44 -2.82 -7.37 12.23
C GLU A 44 -1.43 -7.92 12.59
N LEU A 45 -0.75 -8.57 11.66
CA LEU A 45 0.62 -9.05 11.85
C LEU A 45 1.59 -7.89 12.11
N LEU A 46 1.49 -6.81 11.31
CA LEU A 46 2.32 -5.62 11.48
C LEU A 46 2.13 -5.01 12.88
N ARG A 47 0.90 -4.90 13.37
CA ARG A 47 0.61 -4.36 14.71
C ARG A 47 1.25 -5.18 15.84
N LYS A 48 1.43 -6.49 15.67
CA LYS A 48 2.03 -7.39 16.68
C LYS A 48 3.56 -7.36 16.72
N MET A 49 4.21 -6.74 15.74
CA MET A 49 5.68 -6.71 15.69
C MET A 49 6.24 -5.60 16.59
N GLU A 50 7.34 -5.92 17.30
CA GLU A 50 7.96 -5.02 18.30
C GLU A 50 8.33 -3.65 17.74
N VAL A 51 8.85 -3.59 16.50
CA VAL A 51 9.23 -2.33 15.86
C VAL A 51 8.02 -1.39 15.67
N PHE A 52 6.84 -1.94 15.40
CA PHE A 52 5.63 -1.15 15.19
C PHE A 52 4.94 -0.71 16.48
N LYS A 53 5.25 -1.34 17.61
CA LYS A 53 4.80 -0.88 18.93
C LYS A 53 5.39 0.50 19.30
N LYS A 54 6.48 0.90 18.66
CA LYS A 54 7.05 2.25 18.81
C LYS A 54 6.29 3.32 18.03
N LEU A 55 5.37 2.92 17.15
CA LEU A 55 4.60 3.81 16.28
C LEU A 55 3.15 3.89 16.77
N PRO A 56 2.78 4.90 17.59
CA PRO A 56 1.45 5.00 18.20
C PRO A 56 0.29 5.02 17.20
N SER A 57 0.52 5.54 16.00
CA SER A 57 -0.52 5.56 14.95
C SER A 57 -0.90 4.17 14.41
N LEU A 58 -0.07 3.16 14.65
CA LEU A 58 -0.32 1.77 14.27
C LEU A 58 -0.85 0.94 15.44
N ASP A 59 -0.80 1.49 16.67
CA ASP A 59 -1.33 0.86 17.87
C ASP A 59 -2.72 1.45 18.17
N ASN A 60 -3.77 0.64 18.04
CA ASN A 60 -5.15 1.09 18.27
C ASN A 60 -5.53 1.14 19.76
N ASP A 61 -4.66 0.66 20.66
CA ASP A 61 -5.02 0.48 22.08
C ASP A 61 -4.84 1.73 22.93
N THR A 62 -4.26 2.82 22.39
CA THR A 62 -3.99 4.03 23.16
C THR A 62 -4.54 5.30 22.50
N GLU A 63 -5.79 5.65 22.83
CA GLU A 63 -6.33 6.97 22.46
C GLU A 63 -5.64 8.15 23.18
N GLU A 64 -4.96 7.89 24.30
CA GLU A 64 -4.35 8.92 25.16
C GLU A 64 -3.01 9.46 24.63
N ASP A 65 -2.30 8.73 23.77
CA ASP A 65 -0.97 9.11 23.29
C ASP A 65 -0.96 9.96 22.00
N LYS A 66 -2.12 10.24 21.41
CA LYS A 66 -2.23 11.02 20.16
C LYS A 66 -1.71 12.47 20.25
N ASN A 67 -1.45 12.99 21.45
CA ASN A 67 -0.98 14.36 21.70
C ASN A 67 0.42 14.46 22.30
N ASN A 68 1.09 13.36 22.58
CA ASN A 68 2.45 13.40 23.13
C ASN A 68 3.47 13.72 22.04
N ASN A 69 4.12 14.88 22.14
CA ASN A 69 5.30 15.28 21.34
C ASN A 69 6.54 14.44 21.72
N ARG A 70 6.37 13.13 21.85
CA ARG A 70 7.44 12.23 22.21
C ARG A 70 8.26 11.91 20.96
N GLN A 71 9.54 12.22 20.99
CA GLN A 71 10.48 11.81 19.95
C GLN A 71 10.46 10.28 19.78
N ILE A 72 10.23 9.81 18.57
CA ILE A 72 10.30 8.40 18.21
C ILE A 72 11.68 8.17 17.56
N SER A 73 12.52 7.36 18.20
CA SER A 73 13.82 7.02 17.65
C SER A 73 13.79 5.60 17.10
N LEU A 74 14.13 5.47 15.81
CA LEU A 74 14.31 4.18 15.14
C LEU A 74 15.79 3.97 14.82
N THR A 75 16.32 2.85 15.27
CA THR A 75 17.69 2.43 15.00
C THR A 75 17.85 1.92 13.56
N ASP A 76 19.08 1.82 13.07
CA ASP A 76 19.36 1.27 11.73
C ASP A 76 18.86 -0.17 11.56
N ASN A 77 18.91 -0.97 12.63
CA ASN A 77 18.37 -2.32 12.63
C ASN A 77 16.83 -2.32 12.49
N GLU A 78 16.13 -1.42 13.20
CA GLU A 78 14.69 -1.29 13.10
C GLU A 78 14.25 -0.78 11.72
N TRP A 79 14.99 0.13 11.12
CA TRP A 79 14.76 0.53 9.73
C TRP A 79 14.97 -0.62 8.76
N ARG A 80 15.98 -1.45 8.97
CA ARG A 80 16.20 -2.65 8.17
C ARG A 80 15.05 -3.64 8.34
N GLU A 81 14.58 -3.86 9.56
CA GLU A 81 13.45 -4.73 9.87
C GLU A 81 12.18 -4.26 9.16
N ILE A 82 11.85 -2.96 9.22
CA ILE A 82 10.71 -2.37 8.50
C ILE A 82 10.80 -2.68 7.00
N ARG A 83 11.97 -2.48 6.37
CA ARG A 83 12.14 -2.77 4.94
C ARG A 83 11.96 -4.25 4.61
N ILE A 84 12.53 -5.15 5.41
CA ILE A 84 12.38 -6.60 5.23
C ILE A 84 10.91 -7.01 5.34
N ILE A 85 10.20 -6.46 6.31
CA ILE A 85 8.77 -6.72 6.52
C ILE A 85 7.96 -6.24 5.31
N LEU A 86 8.23 -5.04 4.81
CA LEU A 86 7.52 -4.54 3.64
C LEU A 86 7.84 -5.38 2.40
N ASP A 87 9.08 -5.74 2.18
CA ASP A 87 9.45 -6.60 1.06
C ASP A 87 8.78 -7.98 1.13
N SER A 88 8.62 -8.53 2.34
CA SER A 88 7.97 -9.83 2.54
C SER A 88 6.44 -9.76 2.36
N ASN A 89 5.81 -8.63 2.67
CA ASN A 89 4.34 -8.52 2.72
C ASN A 89 3.74 -7.70 1.57
N TYR A 90 4.54 -6.88 0.87
CA TYR A 90 4.09 -5.97 -0.18
C TYR A 90 4.86 -6.19 -1.49
N ASP A 91 5.01 -7.46 -1.90
CA ASP A 91 5.59 -7.84 -3.18
C ASP A 91 6.94 -7.16 -3.48
N HIS A 92 7.91 -7.33 -2.58
CA HIS A 92 9.25 -6.74 -2.70
C HIS A 92 9.25 -5.22 -2.89
N PHE A 93 8.38 -4.52 -2.19
CA PHE A 93 8.13 -3.08 -2.30
C PHE A 93 9.42 -2.24 -2.36
N THR A 94 10.33 -2.38 -1.38
CA THR A 94 11.53 -1.54 -1.32
C THR A 94 12.51 -1.90 -2.42
N THR A 95 12.58 -3.17 -2.79
CA THR A 95 13.44 -3.66 -3.88
C THR A 95 12.95 -3.11 -5.23
N ARG A 96 11.64 -3.20 -5.51
CA ARG A 96 11.05 -2.64 -6.75
C ARG A 96 11.24 -1.12 -6.81
N LEU A 97 10.94 -0.42 -5.72
CA LEU A 97 11.07 1.03 -5.62
C LEU A 97 12.51 1.48 -5.93
N LYS A 98 13.51 0.76 -5.42
CA LYS A 98 14.92 1.05 -5.71
C LYS A 98 15.32 0.75 -7.13
N GLN A 99 14.76 -0.28 -7.75
CA GLN A 99 15.02 -0.63 -9.15
C GLN A 99 14.40 0.38 -10.12
N GLU A 100 13.18 0.79 -9.86
CA GLU A 100 12.44 1.74 -10.70
C GLU A 100 12.96 3.17 -10.54
N PHE A 101 13.35 3.54 -9.30
CA PHE A 101 13.85 4.87 -8.96
C PHE A 101 15.26 4.80 -8.34
N PRO A 102 16.32 4.52 -9.12
CA PRO A 102 17.67 4.34 -8.59
C PRO A 102 18.24 5.56 -7.85
N ALA A 103 17.72 6.75 -8.15
CA ALA A 103 18.12 8.00 -7.52
C ALA A 103 17.64 8.17 -6.06
N LEU A 104 16.70 7.32 -5.60
CA LEU A 104 16.23 7.37 -4.23
C LEU A 104 17.32 6.93 -3.25
N SER A 105 17.55 7.75 -2.23
CA SER A 105 18.40 7.38 -1.10
C SER A 105 17.70 6.37 -0.18
N VAL A 106 18.47 5.72 0.70
CA VAL A 106 17.91 4.84 1.75
C VAL A 106 16.92 5.61 2.63
N ALA A 107 17.21 6.87 2.95
CA ALA A 107 16.30 7.74 3.71
C ALA A 107 14.99 8.03 2.96
N ASP A 108 15.03 8.17 1.65
CA ASP A 108 13.84 8.33 0.82
C ASP A 108 12.99 7.06 0.82
N ILE A 109 13.62 5.89 0.71
CA ILE A 109 12.94 4.58 0.78
C ILE A 109 12.30 4.38 2.16
N ASN A 110 13.01 4.68 3.24
CA ASN A 110 12.47 4.62 4.60
C ASN A 110 11.24 5.52 4.76
N PHE A 111 11.26 6.71 4.17
CA PHE A 111 10.13 7.63 4.18
C PHE A 111 8.92 7.04 3.44
N CYS A 112 9.13 6.45 2.27
CA CYS A 112 8.09 5.74 1.52
C CYS A 112 7.53 4.55 2.31
N CYS A 113 8.37 3.81 3.02
CA CYS A 113 7.93 2.70 3.88
C CYS A 113 6.92 3.15 4.94
N LEU A 114 7.20 4.27 5.64
CA LEU A 114 6.27 4.80 6.66
C LEU A 114 4.92 5.22 6.06
N ILE A 115 4.94 5.78 4.85
CA ILE A 115 3.69 6.15 4.16
C ILE A 115 2.90 4.90 3.78
N THR A 116 3.56 3.88 3.24
CA THR A 116 2.90 2.63 2.81
C THR A 116 2.21 1.91 3.96
N ILE A 117 2.77 1.94 5.16
CA ILE A 117 2.15 1.37 6.36
C ILE A 117 1.23 2.35 7.11
N ASN A 118 0.87 3.47 6.51
CA ASN A 118 -0.06 4.47 7.05
C ASN A 118 0.36 5.12 8.39
N VAL A 119 1.66 5.35 8.59
CA VAL A 119 2.13 6.12 9.74
C VAL A 119 1.60 7.55 9.66
N SER A 120 1.03 8.05 10.75
CA SER A 120 0.43 9.39 10.81
C SER A 120 1.46 10.51 10.57
N LEU A 121 0.99 11.67 10.10
CA LEU A 121 1.83 12.87 9.98
C LEU A 121 2.44 13.28 11.32
N HIS A 122 1.72 13.06 12.41
CA HIS A 122 2.19 13.35 13.76
C HIS A 122 3.38 12.46 14.12
N ASP A 123 3.27 11.14 13.94
CA ASP A 123 4.36 10.22 14.24
C ASP A 123 5.54 10.43 13.30
N MET A 124 5.30 10.69 12.02
CA MET A 124 6.37 11.06 11.09
C MET A 124 7.11 12.33 11.54
N SER A 125 6.39 13.34 12.06
CA SER A 125 7.02 14.54 12.60
C SER A 125 7.89 14.23 13.81
N ASN A 126 7.48 13.30 14.66
CA ASN A 126 8.22 12.84 15.83
C ASN A 126 9.44 11.98 15.48
N ILE A 127 9.33 11.12 14.44
CA ILE A 127 10.44 10.30 13.94
C ILE A 127 11.53 11.17 13.33
N TYR A 128 11.16 12.16 12.51
CA TYR A 128 12.11 13.02 11.81
C TYR A 128 12.48 14.29 12.59
N CYS A 129 11.90 14.52 13.76
CA CYS A 129 12.10 15.73 14.56
C CYS A 129 11.86 17.02 13.77
N ILE A 130 10.81 17.05 12.94
CA ILE A 130 10.44 18.19 12.10
C ILE A 130 8.94 18.50 12.25
N SER A 131 8.52 19.71 11.86
CA SER A 131 7.11 20.07 11.89
C SER A 131 6.25 19.25 10.92
N ARG A 132 4.95 19.09 11.19
CA ARG A 132 3.99 18.44 10.27
C ARG A 132 3.99 19.09 8.89
N ASN A 133 4.12 20.43 8.82
CA ASN A 133 4.24 21.14 7.55
C ASN A 133 5.51 20.74 6.79
N SER A 134 6.62 20.51 7.50
CA SER A 134 7.86 20.03 6.89
C SER A 134 7.71 18.61 6.37
N VAL A 135 6.98 17.73 7.06
CA VAL A 135 6.63 16.40 6.56
C VAL A 135 5.80 16.50 5.29
N SER A 136 4.79 17.37 5.26
CA SER A 136 3.96 17.60 4.06
C SER A 136 4.80 18.09 2.87
N LYS A 137 5.72 19.03 3.10
CA LYS A 137 6.67 19.48 2.06
C LYS A 137 7.59 18.35 1.59
N LYS A 138 8.03 17.46 2.52
CA LYS A 138 8.81 16.29 2.17
C LYS A 138 8.01 15.31 1.31
N LYS A 139 6.72 15.12 1.57
CA LYS A 139 5.81 14.33 0.72
C LYS A 139 5.72 14.89 -0.69
N LEU A 140 5.58 16.22 -0.84
CA LEU A 140 5.56 16.87 -2.16
C LEU A 140 6.86 16.65 -2.94
N ARG A 141 8.02 16.84 -2.30
CA ARG A 141 9.32 16.58 -2.94
C ARG A 141 9.49 15.11 -3.31
N MET A 142 8.98 14.20 -2.49
CA MET A 142 9.01 12.78 -2.81
C MET A 142 8.13 12.46 -4.03
N LYS A 143 6.95 13.07 -4.13
CA LYS A 143 6.07 12.97 -5.29
C LYS A 143 6.79 13.39 -6.57
N GLU A 144 7.53 14.51 -6.54
CA GLU A 144 8.35 14.97 -7.65
C GLU A 144 9.47 13.98 -8.01
N LYS A 145 10.17 13.41 -7.00
CA LYS A 145 11.21 12.40 -7.22
C LYS A 145 10.69 11.13 -7.87
N LEU A 146 9.45 10.75 -7.59
CA LEU A 146 8.77 9.60 -8.20
C LEU A 146 8.11 9.93 -9.55
N GLY A 147 8.29 11.15 -10.06
CA GLY A 147 7.74 11.58 -11.34
C GLY A 147 6.22 11.70 -11.38
N ILE A 148 5.57 11.76 -10.21
CA ILE A 148 4.11 11.90 -10.11
C ILE A 148 3.76 13.37 -10.34
N THR A 149 3.08 13.66 -11.43
CA THR A 149 2.70 15.03 -11.80
C THR A 149 1.48 15.51 -11.02
N SER A 150 1.38 16.83 -10.84
CA SER A 150 0.22 17.45 -10.16
C SER A 150 -1.10 17.22 -10.90
N ASP A 151 -1.03 16.98 -12.22
CA ASP A 151 -2.20 16.78 -13.08
C ASP A 151 -2.90 15.43 -12.89
N GLU A 152 -2.20 14.45 -12.29
CA GLU A 152 -2.77 13.12 -12.04
C GLU A 152 -3.77 13.08 -10.87
N GLY A 153 -3.84 14.14 -10.05
CA GLY A 153 -4.77 14.25 -8.91
C GLY A 153 -4.56 13.19 -7.82
N ILE A 154 -3.53 12.33 -7.94
CA ILE A 154 -3.24 11.23 -7.02
C ILE A 154 -2.32 11.74 -5.91
N SER A 155 -2.64 11.42 -4.65
CA SER A 155 -1.75 11.68 -3.53
C SER A 155 -0.57 10.69 -3.50
N LEU A 156 0.53 11.08 -2.84
CA LEU A 156 1.68 10.17 -2.65
C LEU A 156 1.26 8.90 -1.88
N ASP A 157 0.40 9.06 -0.90
CA ASP A 157 -0.12 7.97 -0.07
C ASP A 157 -0.89 6.96 -0.94
N GLU A 158 -1.81 7.43 -1.77
CA GLU A 158 -2.55 6.57 -2.70
C GLU A 158 -1.66 5.88 -3.73
N TYR A 159 -0.66 6.60 -4.24
CA TYR A 159 0.30 6.03 -5.20
C TYR A 159 1.07 4.87 -4.58
N LEU A 160 1.67 5.09 -3.39
CA LEU A 160 2.50 4.09 -2.72
C LEU A 160 1.69 2.89 -2.19
N GLN A 161 0.42 3.08 -1.85
CA GLN A 161 -0.46 1.99 -1.43
C GLN A 161 -0.88 1.09 -2.59
N LYS A 162 -0.90 1.62 -3.81
CA LYS A 162 -1.22 0.86 -5.03
C LYS A 162 0.03 0.31 -5.73
N TYR A 163 1.20 0.86 -5.39
CA TYR A 163 2.49 0.48 -5.93
C TYR A 163 2.88 -0.93 -5.51
#